data_8632fd17d7dbb685a3a2c897524ad1a1
#
_entry.id   8632fd17d7dbb685a3a2c897524ad1a1
#
_cell.length_a   1.000
_cell.length_b   1.000
_cell.length_c   1.000
_cell.angle_alpha   90.00
_cell.angle_beta   90.00
_cell.angle_gamma   90.00
#
_symmetry.space_group_name_H-M   'P 1'
#
loop_
_entity.id
_entity.type
_entity.pdbx_description
1 polymer ?
#
loop_
_entity_poly.entity_id
_entity_poly.type
_entity_poly.pdbx_seq_one_letter_code
_entity_poly.pdbx_strand_id
1 'polypeptide(L)'
;MRETFIKVRPFEFIDILSYEGFQGINEHGTVKISGHIHAGDEEAYIQMLKQDVWADVFMTDESGNETVLFNGIVAEALIQVRNHVKILSLELKTGTWLMDQDLHIRTYQDSGLMYKEILQSCLQRYPGGAMISTAGKGEQTGRFICQYQETDWEFFRRMANRIHTVLVANHTVQGTKLFLGFPQRSGQTELLSNDYEVIRTNGTMCWKTEVRDVYKLGDIVLFLGNKLRIVQIHTRMEGSELYHTCYLMAEKDIIAGAEYNPHVIGVSLDATVLSVSRDTVCISVTDDENKGKPGVCKFPYATVYSSSDGTGWYCMPEPGDSVRLYFPDQSEEHAYVISSSHLESSDGEERCNPDYKSIMNAQGKEVLFKPDALIMTNNAGMSIELSDREGIRISSNLPVIIRSEQAIDLSSVSSSVEIHAPDSIVLEQNGTQMSLAGNVMMKGARVRLN
;
A
#
# COMPACT_ATOMS: atom_id res chain seq x y z
N MET A 1 11.05 26.82 -46.94
CA MET A 1 10.40 25.60 -46.41
C MET A 1 11.50 24.72 -45.89
N ARG A 2 11.46 24.34 -44.62
CA ARG A 2 12.42 23.35 -44.12
C ARG A 2 11.80 21.98 -44.37
N GLU A 3 12.25 21.29 -45.42
CA GLU A 3 11.85 19.91 -45.63
C GLU A 3 12.39 19.06 -44.50
N THR A 4 11.49 18.36 -43.76
CA THR A 4 11.84 17.53 -42.64
C THR A 4 11.61 16.06 -43.04
N PHE A 5 12.69 15.27 -43.00
CA PHE A 5 12.59 13.84 -43.30
C PHE A 5 12.55 13.06 -41.99
N ILE A 6 11.48 12.29 -41.80
CA ILE A 6 11.35 11.37 -40.66
C ILE A 6 11.92 10.01 -41.05
N LYS A 7 12.81 9.48 -40.20
CA LYS A 7 13.35 8.12 -40.29
C LYS A 7 12.99 7.32 -39.04
N VAL A 8 12.75 6.03 -39.22
CA VAL A 8 12.44 5.13 -38.11
C VAL A 8 13.38 3.95 -38.18
N ARG A 9 14.03 3.61 -37.06
CA ARG A 9 14.89 2.41 -36.96
C ARG A 9 14.28 1.48 -35.92
N PRO A 10 14.23 0.16 -36.15
CA PRO A 10 14.79 -0.60 -37.28
C PRO A 10 13.89 -0.71 -38.51
N PHE A 11 12.78 0.01 -38.57
CA PHE A 11 11.86 -0.01 -39.73
C PHE A 11 12.29 1.03 -40.80
N GLU A 12 12.23 0.61 -42.06
CA GLU A 12 12.51 1.49 -43.19
C GLU A 12 11.23 1.82 -43.93
N PHE A 13 10.91 3.09 -44.03
CA PHE A 13 9.77 3.60 -44.79
C PHE A 13 10.25 4.23 -46.12
N ILE A 14 9.50 3.95 -47.18
CA ILE A 14 9.71 4.62 -48.47
C ILE A 14 9.33 6.09 -48.35
N ASP A 15 8.16 6.31 -47.73
CA ASP A 15 7.63 7.62 -47.37
C ASP A 15 6.75 7.50 -46.11
N ILE A 16 6.58 8.60 -45.41
CA ILE A 16 5.71 8.69 -44.24
C ILE A 16 4.39 9.32 -44.66
N LEU A 17 3.30 8.63 -44.42
CA LEU A 17 1.93 9.07 -44.68
C LEU A 17 1.37 9.92 -43.54
N SER A 18 1.65 9.54 -42.30
CA SER A 18 1.22 10.28 -41.13
C SER A 18 2.21 10.13 -39.98
N TYR A 19 2.32 11.17 -39.19
CA TYR A 19 3.03 11.20 -37.93
C TYR A 19 2.23 12.00 -36.89
N GLU A 20 1.95 11.40 -35.77
CA GLU A 20 1.31 12.03 -34.60
C GLU A 20 2.11 11.65 -33.36
N GLY A 21 2.57 12.64 -32.62
CA GLY A 21 3.29 12.47 -31.37
C GLY A 21 2.59 13.15 -30.21
N PHE A 22 2.65 12.51 -29.06
CA PHE A 22 2.13 13.04 -27.81
C PHE A 22 3.17 12.90 -26.70
N GLN A 23 3.33 13.95 -25.89
CA GLN A 23 4.16 13.96 -24.69
C GLN A 23 3.45 14.81 -23.62
N GLY A 24 3.36 14.32 -22.40
CA GLY A 24 2.75 15.01 -21.27
C GLY A 24 3.47 14.73 -19.96
N ILE A 25 3.40 15.66 -19.02
CA ILE A 25 3.83 15.39 -17.65
C ILE A 25 2.88 14.37 -17.02
N ASN A 26 3.40 13.48 -16.19
CA ASN A 26 2.65 12.38 -15.55
C ASN A 26 1.99 11.40 -16.54
N GLU A 27 2.42 11.43 -17.80
CA GLU A 27 1.89 10.59 -18.87
C GLU A 27 3.01 9.91 -19.67
N HIS A 28 2.70 8.79 -20.31
CA HIS A 28 3.60 8.14 -21.24
C HIS A 28 3.61 8.90 -22.56
N GLY A 29 4.78 9.07 -23.13
CA GLY A 29 4.89 9.57 -24.50
C GLY A 29 4.39 8.51 -25.49
N THR A 30 3.73 8.95 -26.55
CA THR A 30 3.22 8.09 -27.62
C THR A 30 3.52 8.68 -28.99
N VAL A 31 3.88 7.84 -29.94
CA VAL A 31 4.00 8.22 -31.36
C VAL A 31 3.20 7.23 -32.20
N LYS A 32 2.34 7.75 -33.09
CA LYS A 32 1.67 6.99 -34.14
C LYS A 32 2.28 7.41 -35.48
N ILE A 33 2.78 6.43 -36.20
CA ILE A 33 3.39 6.65 -37.50
C ILE A 33 2.91 5.63 -38.50
N SER A 34 2.61 6.06 -39.70
CA SER A 34 2.30 5.18 -40.83
C SER A 34 3.01 5.59 -42.09
N GLY A 35 3.32 4.61 -42.94
CA GLY A 35 3.99 4.87 -44.18
C GLY A 35 4.11 3.63 -45.06
N HIS A 36 4.57 3.85 -46.31
CA HIS A 36 4.82 2.77 -47.24
C HIS A 36 6.14 2.07 -46.92
N ILE A 37 6.17 0.74 -47.02
CA ILE A 37 7.37 -0.10 -46.87
C ILE A 37 7.74 -0.80 -48.18
N HIS A 38 8.99 -1.24 -48.30
CA HIS A 38 9.48 -1.92 -49.50
C HIS A 38 8.83 -3.31 -49.66
N ALA A 39 8.73 -3.75 -50.88
CA ALA A 39 8.27 -5.08 -51.24
C ALA A 39 9.28 -6.12 -50.69
N GLY A 40 8.82 -7.03 -49.84
CA GLY A 40 9.65 -8.08 -49.21
C GLY A 40 9.99 -7.81 -47.75
N ASP A 41 9.86 -6.59 -47.24
CA ASP A 41 10.18 -6.30 -45.81
C ASP A 41 9.09 -6.76 -44.85
N GLU A 42 7.87 -6.96 -45.33
CA GLU A 42 6.75 -7.33 -44.46
C GLU A 42 6.98 -8.63 -43.69
N GLU A 43 7.60 -9.63 -44.30
CA GLU A 43 7.86 -10.90 -43.63
C GLU A 43 8.92 -10.74 -42.53
N ALA A 44 9.96 -9.96 -42.80
CA ALA A 44 10.98 -9.64 -41.81
C ALA A 44 10.40 -8.85 -40.63
N TYR A 45 9.53 -7.87 -40.90
CA TYR A 45 8.88 -7.07 -39.86
C TYR A 45 7.88 -7.90 -39.04
N ILE A 46 7.11 -8.82 -39.68
CA ILE A 46 6.24 -9.76 -38.96
C ILE A 46 7.06 -10.63 -37.99
N GLN A 47 8.23 -11.13 -38.42
CA GLN A 47 9.07 -11.93 -37.54
C GLN A 47 9.68 -11.08 -36.40
N MET A 48 10.10 -9.86 -36.69
CA MET A 48 10.64 -8.92 -35.69
C MET A 48 9.59 -8.57 -34.62
N LEU A 49 8.37 -8.29 -35.05
CA LEU A 49 7.23 -7.90 -34.17
C LEU A 49 6.69 -9.03 -33.28
N LYS A 50 7.23 -10.25 -33.37
CA LYS A 50 6.93 -11.33 -32.40
C LYS A 50 7.63 -11.13 -31.04
N GLN A 51 8.55 -10.20 -30.97
CA GLN A 51 9.32 -9.85 -29.76
C GLN A 51 9.12 -8.37 -29.45
N ASP A 52 9.54 -7.97 -28.27
CA ASP A 52 9.57 -6.56 -27.90
C ASP A 52 10.57 -5.81 -28.76
N VAL A 53 10.07 -4.88 -29.57
CA VAL A 53 10.90 -4.08 -30.48
C VAL A 53 10.95 -2.64 -30.00
N TRP A 54 12.16 -2.15 -29.82
CA TRP A 54 12.41 -0.72 -29.60
C TRP A 54 12.65 -0.02 -30.94
N ALA A 55 12.06 1.15 -31.08
CA ALA A 55 12.21 1.95 -32.28
C ALA A 55 12.63 3.38 -31.95
N ASP A 56 13.54 3.90 -32.78
CA ASP A 56 13.99 5.29 -32.73
C ASP A 56 13.36 6.04 -33.92
N VAL A 57 12.77 7.19 -33.64
CA VAL A 57 12.26 8.12 -34.63
C VAL A 57 13.20 9.33 -34.69
N PHE A 58 13.74 9.60 -35.85
CA PHE A 58 14.65 10.70 -36.09
C PHE A 58 14.03 11.71 -37.05
N MET A 59 14.35 12.96 -36.82
CA MET A 59 14.20 14.03 -37.77
C MET A 59 15.56 14.31 -38.43
N THR A 60 15.60 14.33 -39.73
CA THR A 60 16.82 14.70 -40.51
C THR A 60 16.59 16.06 -41.12
N ASP A 61 17.53 16.98 -40.89
CA ASP A 61 17.53 18.30 -41.54
C ASP A 61 18.14 18.26 -42.97
N GLU A 62 18.05 19.37 -43.70
CA GLU A 62 18.60 19.52 -45.05
C GLU A 62 20.13 19.30 -45.10
N SER A 63 20.82 19.42 -43.96
CA SER A 63 22.27 19.20 -43.84
C SER A 63 22.61 17.75 -43.51
N GLY A 64 21.58 16.87 -43.31
CA GLY A 64 21.75 15.46 -42.97
C GLY A 64 21.97 15.21 -41.46
N ASN A 65 21.86 16.22 -40.61
CA ASN A 65 21.95 15.99 -39.16
C ASN A 65 20.69 15.30 -38.64
N GLU A 66 20.87 14.22 -37.86
CA GLU A 66 19.80 13.49 -37.25
C GLU A 66 19.56 13.98 -35.82
N THR A 67 18.30 14.28 -35.51
CA THR A 67 17.83 14.59 -34.14
C THR A 67 16.80 13.57 -33.72
N VAL A 68 16.99 12.94 -32.55
CA VAL A 68 16.02 11.99 -32.00
C VAL A 68 14.76 12.76 -31.61
N LEU A 69 13.64 12.43 -32.24
CA LEU A 69 12.33 12.94 -31.88
C LEU A 69 11.68 12.05 -30.81
N PHE A 70 11.83 10.73 -30.95
CA PHE A 70 11.22 9.77 -30.06
C PHE A 70 12.00 8.46 -30.03
N ASN A 71 12.10 7.85 -28.87
CA ASN A 71 12.49 6.46 -28.67
C ASN A 71 11.40 5.77 -27.85
N GLY A 72 10.95 4.62 -28.30
CA GLY A 72 9.90 3.88 -27.61
C GLY A 72 9.85 2.42 -28.01
N ILE A 73 9.05 1.67 -27.27
CA ILE A 73 8.71 0.27 -27.58
C ILE A 73 7.48 0.25 -28.48
N VAL A 74 7.43 -0.67 -29.43
CA VAL A 74 6.27 -0.89 -30.28
C VAL A 74 5.16 -1.51 -29.43
N ALA A 75 4.11 -0.76 -29.17
CA ALA A 75 2.94 -1.22 -28.44
C ALA A 75 1.92 -1.88 -29.38
N GLU A 76 1.74 -1.29 -30.56
CA GLU A 76 0.86 -1.80 -31.60
C GLU A 76 1.51 -1.68 -32.98
N ALA A 77 1.27 -2.67 -33.83
CA ALA A 77 1.72 -2.66 -35.22
C ALA A 77 0.64 -3.25 -36.13
N LEU A 78 0.46 -2.61 -37.28
CA LEU A 78 -0.47 -3.07 -38.33
C LEU A 78 0.24 -3.02 -39.68
N ILE A 79 0.32 -4.16 -40.35
CA ILE A 79 0.78 -4.28 -41.74
C ILE A 79 -0.43 -4.52 -42.62
N GLN A 80 -0.66 -3.61 -43.57
CA GLN A 80 -1.75 -3.74 -44.54
C GLN A 80 -1.16 -3.92 -45.96
N VAL A 81 -1.66 -4.90 -46.69
CA VAL A 81 -1.30 -5.14 -48.08
C VAL A 81 -2.56 -5.02 -48.92
N ARG A 82 -2.63 -4.02 -49.81
CA ARG A 82 -3.74 -3.83 -50.74
C ARG A 82 -3.20 -3.49 -52.15
N ASN A 83 -3.59 -4.24 -53.15
CA ASN A 83 -3.16 -4.02 -54.51
C ASN A 83 -1.62 -3.84 -54.67
N HIS A 84 -0.84 -4.68 -53.97
CA HIS A 84 0.63 -4.63 -53.89
C HIS A 84 1.21 -3.43 -53.17
N VAL A 85 0.39 -2.51 -52.68
CA VAL A 85 0.85 -1.42 -51.82
C VAL A 85 0.89 -1.94 -50.37
N LYS A 86 2.01 -1.75 -49.70
CA LYS A 86 2.27 -2.18 -48.33
C LYS A 86 2.40 -0.99 -47.41
N ILE A 87 1.57 -0.92 -46.39
CA ILE A 87 1.57 0.12 -45.38
C ILE A 87 1.87 -0.51 -44.02
N LEU A 88 2.85 0.02 -43.34
CA LEU A 88 3.15 -0.27 -41.94
C LEU A 88 2.66 0.89 -41.08
N SER A 89 1.86 0.57 -40.07
CA SER A 89 1.44 1.52 -39.04
C SER A 89 1.95 1.03 -37.69
N LEU A 90 2.59 1.91 -36.93
CA LEU A 90 3.17 1.62 -35.63
C LEU A 90 2.62 2.59 -34.59
N GLU A 91 2.29 2.06 -33.41
CA GLU A 91 2.15 2.86 -32.20
C GLU A 91 3.33 2.57 -31.26
N LEU A 92 4.13 3.59 -31.00
CA LEU A 92 5.28 3.52 -30.10
C LEU A 92 4.92 4.19 -28.79
N LYS A 93 5.34 3.60 -27.67
CA LYS A 93 5.21 4.21 -26.33
C LYS A 93 6.56 4.30 -25.64
N THR A 94 6.77 5.35 -24.85
CA THR A 94 7.97 5.45 -24.02
C THR A 94 8.13 4.22 -23.11
N GLY A 95 9.36 3.84 -22.77
CA GLY A 95 9.62 2.66 -21.94
C GLY A 95 8.95 2.67 -20.57
N THR A 96 8.51 3.84 -20.09
CA THR A 96 7.70 3.96 -18.88
C THR A 96 6.35 3.28 -18.98
N TRP A 97 5.82 3.04 -20.19
CA TRP A 97 4.60 2.27 -20.41
C TRP A 97 4.68 0.83 -19.87
N LEU A 98 5.87 0.25 -19.81
CA LEU A 98 6.07 -1.07 -19.21
C LEU A 98 5.71 -1.09 -17.71
N MET A 99 5.70 0.07 -17.06
CA MET A 99 5.33 0.20 -15.65
C MET A 99 3.82 0.14 -15.40
N ASP A 100 3.00 0.16 -16.47
CA ASP A 100 1.53 0.09 -16.39
C ASP A 100 0.96 -1.29 -16.76
N GLN A 101 1.81 -2.33 -16.83
CA GLN A 101 1.37 -3.64 -17.29
C GLN A 101 0.84 -4.53 -16.15
N ASP A 102 1.41 -4.40 -14.95
CA ASP A 102 1.11 -5.27 -13.82
C ASP A 102 0.63 -4.46 -12.61
N LEU A 103 -0.33 -5.04 -11.87
CA LEU A 103 -0.81 -4.51 -10.60
C LEU A 103 0.01 -5.12 -9.45
N HIS A 104 0.34 -4.32 -8.45
CA HIS A 104 1.20 -4.73 -7.34
C HIS A 104 0.51 -4.61 -5.98
N ILE A 105 0.98 -5.44 -5.04
CA ILE A 105 0.70 -5.30 -3.61
C ILE A 105 2.04 -5.22 -2.89
N ARG A 106 2.39 -4.02 -2.39
CA ARG A 106 3.64 -3.77 -1.66
C ARG A 106 3.40 -2.85 -0.49
N THR A 107 3.97 -3.19 0.66
CA THR A 107 4.00 -2.30 1.82
C THR A 107 5.40 -1.79 2.09
N TYR A 108 5.48 -0.54 2.54
CA TYR A 108 6.69 0.13 2.97
C TYR A 108 6.46 0.60 4.41
N GLN A 109 6.99 -0.16 5.36
CA GLN A 109 6.73 0.01 6.78
C GLN A 109 7.81 0.82 7.51
N ASP A 110 8.96 1.02 6.89
CA ASP A 110 10.02 1.87 7.42
C ASP A 110 9.77 3.33 7.04
N SER A 111 9.36 4.14 8.00
CA SER A 111 9.13 5.57 7.82
C SER A 111 10.40 6.39 7.56
N GLY A 112 11.58 5.81 7.78
CA GLY A 112 12.87 6.42 7.47
C GLY A 112 13.29 6.31 6.01
N LEU A 113 12.61 5.48 5.20
CA LEU A 113 12.91 5.35 3.77
C LEU A 113 12.66 6.66 3.05
N MET A 114 13.52 6.95 2.07
CA MET A 114 13.32 8.09 1.18
C MET A 114 12.41 7.69 0.01
N TYR A 115 11.52 8.60 -0.42
CA TYR A 115 10.70 8.38 -1.62
C TYR A 115 11.53 7.94 -2.82
N LYS A 116 12.68 8.60 -3.03
CA LYS A 116 13.60 8.26 -4.11
C LYS A 116 14.09 6.81 -4.07
N GLU A 117 14.39 6.28 -2.89
CA GLU A 117 14.90 4.90 -2.70
C GLU A 117 13.81 3.88 -3.04
N ILE A 118 12.58 4.14 -2.60
CA ILE A 118 11.42 3.31 -2.94
C ILE A 118 11.26 3.24 -4.46
N LEU A 119 11.18 4.40 -5.13
CA LEU A 119 10.99 4.47 -6.57
C LEU A 119 12.16 3.82 -7.35
N GLN A 120 13.40 4.04 -6.91
CA GLN A 120 14.56 3.39 -7.52
C GLN A 120 14.52 1.87 -7.40
N SER A 121 14.05 1.34 -6.27
CA SER A 121 13.95 -0.12 -6.07
C SER A 121 12.90 -0.76 -7.01
N CYS A 122 11.80 -0.08 -7.28
CA CYS A 122 10.81 -0.54 -8.26
C CYS A 122 11.37 -0.55 -9.68
N LEU A 123 12.12 0.49 -10.07
CA LEU A 123 12.69 0.62 -11.41
C LEU A 123 13.70 -0.46 -11.78
N GLN A 124 14.35 -1.08 -10.82
CA GLN A 124 15.32 -2.18 -11.08
C GLN A 124 14.70 -3.40 -11.78
N ARG A 125 13.38 -3.52 -11.78
CA ARG A 125 12.64 -4.62 -12.43
C ARG A 125 12.48 -4.43 -13.94
N TYR A 126 12.67 -3.20 -14.43
CA TYR A 126 12.38 -2.84 -15.81
C TYR A 126 13.65 -2.75 -16.67
N PRO A 127 13.56 -3.08 -17.97
CA PRO A 127 14.69 -2.99 -18.88
C PRO A 127 15.29 -1.57 -18.93
N GLY A 128 16.56 -1.43 -18.58
CA GLY A 128 17.26 -0.16 -18.57
C GLY A 128 16.65 0.88 -17.61
N GLY A 129 15.92 0.42 -16.57
CA GLY A 129 15.22 1.26 -15.62
C GLY A 129 16.16 2.25 -14.93
N ALA A 130 15.89 3.55 -15.07
CA ALA A 130 16.67 4.61 -14.46
C ALA A 130 15.84 5.89 -14.23
N MET A 131 16.11 6.57 -13.13
CA MET A 131 15.45 7.81 -12.74
C MET A 131 16.48 8.89 -12.39
N ILE A 132 16.31 10.06 -12.97
CA ILE A 132 17.03 11.27 -12.56
C ILE A 132 16.09 12.08 -11.67
N SER A 133 16.47 12.23 -10.40
CA SER A 133 15.69 13.03 -9.46
C SER A 133 16.18 14.46 -9.43
N THR A 134 15.31 15.40 -9.76
CA THR A 134 15.52 16.84 -9.66
C THR A 134 14.71 17.45 -8.50
N ALA A 135 13.81 16.68 -7.91
CA ALA A 135 12.98 17.03 -6.75
C ALA A 135 13.07 15.95 -5.66
N GLY A 136 12.52 16.20 -4.48
CA GLY A 136 12.41 15.22 -3.38
C GLY A 136 13.78 14.77 -2.82
N LYS A 137 14.79 15.63 -2.83
CA LYS A 137 16.11 15.30 -2.29
C LYS A 137 16.06 15.25 -0.77
N GLY A 138 16.22 14.02 -0.21
CA GLY A 138 16.27 13.80 1.23
C GLY A 138 14.90 13.78 1.91
N GLU A 139 13.81 13.75 1.17
CA GLU A 139 12.48 13.62 1.74
C GLU A 139 12.18 12.16 2.12
N GLN A 140 12.02 11.95 3.43
CA GLN A 140 11.60 10.67 3.99
C GLN A 140 10.09 10.50 3.88
N THR A 141 9.63 9.25 3.85
CA THR A 141 8.20 8.94 3.79
C THR A 141 7.47 9.42 5.05
N GLY A 142 8.11 9.32 6.21
CA GLY A 142 7.57 9.71 7.51
C GLY A 142 6.35 8.89 7.95
N ARG A 143 5.91 7.94 7.13
CA ARG A 143 4.64 7.22 7.28
C ARG A 143 4.67 5.85 6.62
N PHE A 144 3.65 5.05 6.93
CA PHE A 144 3.32 3.83 6.23
C PHE A 144 2.83 4.15 4.80
N ILE A 145 3.30 3.38 3.82
CA ILE A 145 2.86 3.46 2.42
C ILE A 145 2.44 2.07 1.96
N CYS A 146 1.32 2.01 1.24
CA CYS A 146 0.79 0.80 0.64
C CYS A 146 0.50 1.03 -0.85
N GLN A 147 1.18 0.30 -1.71
CA GLN A 147 0.79 0.11 -3.10
C GLN A 147 -0.16 -1.07 -3.15
N TYR A 148 -1.41 -0.84 -3.50
CA TYR A 148 -2.43 -1.88 -3.55
C TYR A 148 -3.26 -1.77 -4.82
N GLN A 149 -3.25 -2.82 -5.66
CA GLN A 149 -3.94 -2.84 -6.94
C GLN A 149 -3.63 -1.59 -7.78
N GLU A 150 -2.40 -1.15 -7.71
CA GLU A 150 -1.83 0.00 -8.42
C GLU A 150 -0.69 -0.49 -9.31
N THR A 151 -0.60 0.01 -10.53
CA THR A 151 0.59 -0.18 -11.36
C THR A 151 1.79 0.58 -10.77
N ASP A 152 3.00 0.28 -11.23
CA ASP A 152 4.17 1.03 -10.78
C ASP A 152 4.12 2.49 -11.27
N TRP A 153 3.52 2.76 -12.44
CA TRP A 153 3.38 4.13 -12.94
C TRP A 153 2.38 4.96 -12.12
N GLU A 154 1.21 4.41 -11.78
CA GLU A 154 0.22 5.04 -10.90
C GLU A 154 0.82 5.32 -9.52
N PHE A 155 1.53 4.34 -8.95
CA PHE A 155 2.24 4.49 -7.69
C PHE A 155 3.29 5.61 -7.73
N PHE A 156 4.09 5.67 -8.79
CA PHE A 156 5.09 6.73 -8.97
C PHE A 156 4.45 8.11 -9.08
N ARG A 157 3.34 8.25 -9.82
CA ARG A 157 2.60 9.51 -9.92
C ARG A 157 2.12 9.96 -8.55
N ARG A 158 1.52 9.06 -7.77
CA ARG A 158 1.04 9.34 -6.42
C ARG A 158 2.19 9.72 -5.48
N MET A 159 3.34 9.05 -5.55
CA MET A 159 4.52 9.42 -4.76
C MET A 159 5.11 10.76 -5.20
N ALA A 160 5.19 11.04 -6.50
CA ALA A 160 5.63 12.34 -7.02
C ALA A 160 4.70 13.46 -6.55
N ASN A 161 3.39 13.24 -6.57
CA ASN A 161 2.40 14.19 -6.07
C ASN A 161 2.60 14.51 -4.58
N ARG A 162 2.89 13.50 -3.74
CA ARG A 162 3.16 13.68 -2.30
C ARG A 162 4.35 14.57 -2.00
N ILE A 163 5.37 14.55 -2.85
CA ILE A 163 6.54 15.44 -2.74
C ILE A 163 6.42 16.67 -3.64
N HIS A 164 5.19 17.04 -4.02
CA HIS A 164 4.86 18.22 -4.81
C HIS A 164 5.66 18.35 -6.11
N THR A 165 5.77 17.25 -6.86
CA THR A 165 6.47 17.21 -8.14
C THR A 165 5.71 16.36 -9.17
N VAL A 166 6.29 16.26 -10.35
CA VAL A 166 5.72 15.53 -11.50
C VAL A 166 6.68 14.46 -11.99
N LEU A 167 6.18 13.55 -12.80
CA LEU A 167 6.98 12.61 -13.58
C LEU A 167 7.09 13.10 -15.01
N VAL A 168 8.27 12.95 -15.61
CA VAL A 168 8.50 13.21 -17.03
C VAL A 168 9.15 11.97 -17.64
N ALA A 169 8.42 11.26 -18.50
CA ALA A 169 8.96 10.14 -19.25
C ALA A 169 10.08 10.62 -20.19
N ASN A 170 11.19 9.89 -20.23
CA ASN A 170 12.25 10.20 -21.18
C ASN A 170 11.94 9.53 -22.51
N HIS A 171 11.66 10.35 -23.52
CA HIS A 171 11.26 9.92 -24.86
C HIS A 171 12.41 9.92 -25.87
N THR A 172 13.66 10.16 -25.45
CA THR A 172 14.81 10.25 -26.37
C THR A 172 15.87 9.19 -26.13
N VAL A 173 15.70 8.35 -25.12
CA VAL A 173 16.69 7.34 -24.72
C VAL A 173 15.99 6.02 -24.43
N GLN A 174 16.49 4.95 -25.02
CA GLN A 174 15.95 3.60 -24.84
C GLN A 174 15.95 3.15 -23.37
N GLY A 175 14.89 2.41 -23.00
CA GLY A 175 14.68 1.84 -21.68
C GLY A 175 13.61 2.57 -20.87
N THR A 176 13.29 2.03 -19.71
CA THR A 176 12.32 2.61 -18.77
C THR A 176 12.96 3.76 -17.99
N LYS A 177 13.03 4.91 -18.63
CA LYS A 177 13.73 6.08 -18.10
C LYS A 177 12.80 7.25 -17.87
N LEU A 178 12.96 7.91 -16.73
CA LEU A 178 12.12 9.04 -16.34
C LEU A 178 12.88 10.06 -15.48
N PHE A 179 12.28 11.22 -15.33
CA PHE A 179 12.69 12.24 -14.38
C PHE A 179 11.63 12.31 -13.26
N LEU A 180 12.10 12.34 -12.02
CA LEU A 180 11.30 12.76 -10.86
C LEU A 180 11.52 14.25 -10.68
N GLY A 181 10.54 15.04 -11.10
CA GLY A 181 10.64 16.47 -11.29
C GLY A 181 11.00 16.86 -12.73
N PHE A 182 11.01 18.15 -13.00
CA PHE A 182 11.35 18.64 -14.33
C PHE A 182 12.82 18.45 -14.66
N PRO A 183 13.17 18.05 -15.90
CA PRO A 183 14.55 18.02 -16.36
C PRO A 183 15.20 19.38 -16.17
N GLN A 184 16.39 19.42 -15.54
CA GLN A 184 17.16 20.65 -15.44
C GLN A 184 17.85 20.91 -16.77
N ARG A 185 17.40 21.95 -17.47
CA ARG A 185 18.01 22.45 -18.72
C ARG A 185 18.41 23.89 -18.51
N SER A 186 19.58 24.23 -18.97
CA SER A 186 20.10 25.62 -18.94
C SER A 186 19.44 26.43 -20.05
N GLY A 187 18.81 27.51 -19.67
CA GLY A 187 18.29 28.52 -20.57
C GLY A 187 16.78 28.74 -20.45
N GLN A 188 16.40 29.96 -20.69
CA GLN A 188 15.03 30.39 -20.93
C GLN A 188 14.98 30.80 -22.40
N THR A 189 14.05 30.20 -23.15
CA THR A 189 13.88 30.49 -24.57
C THR A 189 12.63 31.36 -24.72
N GLU A 190 12.69 32.40 -25.54
CA GLU A 190 11.50 33.15 -25.90
C GLU A 190 10.69 32.31 -26.91
N LEU A 191 9.43 32.06 -26.61
CA LEU A 191 8.52 31.39 -27.53
C LEU A 191 7.71 32.48 -28.26
N LEU A 192 7.95 32.58 -29.55
CA LEU A 192 7.29 33.57 -30.41
C LEU A 192 6.18 32.90 -31.19
N SER A 193 4.95 33.26 -30.90
CA SER A 193 3.77 32.88 -31.68
C SER A 193 2.70 33.96 -31.54
N ASN A 194 2.03 34.26 -32.66
CA ASN A 194 0.91 35.20 -32.68
C ASN A 194 -0.44 34.51 -32.54
N ASP A 195 -0.47 33.18 -32.75
CA ASP A 195 -1.69 32.37 -32.67
C ASP A 195 -1.67 31.53 -31.39
N TYR A 196 -2.59 31.82 -30.49
CA TYR A 196 -2.69 31.10 -29.23
C TYR A 196 -4.11 31.08 -28.67
N GLU A 197 -4.38 30.11 -27.85
CA GLU A 197 -5.60 29.97 -27.06
C GLU A 197 -5.25 30.07 -25.56
N VAL A 198 -6.14 30.66 -24.77
CA VAL A 198 -6.01 30.69 -23.31
C VAL A 198 -7.17 29.91 -22.71
N ILE A 199 -6.85 28.83 -22.02
CA ILE A 199 -7.81 27.92 -21.41
C ILE A 199 -7.76 28.13 -19.90
N ARG A 200 -8.91 28.40 -19.27
CA ARG A 200 -9.03 28.47 -17.82
C ARG A 200 -9.89 27.33 -17.30
N THR A 201 -9.31 26.47 -16.46
CA THR A 201 -10.01 25.37 -15.84
C THR A 201 -9.71 25.35 -14.34
N ASN A 202 -10.76 25.36 -13.49
CA ASN A 202 -10.64 25.30 -12.02
C ASN A 202 -9.67 26.35 -11.42
N GLY A 203 -9.63 27.55 -12.01
CA GLY A 203 -8.75 28.63 -11.56
C GLY A 203 -7.35 28.61 -12.15
N THR A 204 -6.95 27.54 -12.80
CA THR A 204 -5.64 27.36 -13.47
C THR A 204 -5.70 27.87 -14.90
N MET A 205 -4.63 28.57 -15.31
CA MET A 205 -4.48 29.09 -16.67
C MET A 205 -3.51 28.21 -17.44
N CYS A 206 -3.92 27.82 -18.65
CA CYS A 206 -3.10 27.11 -19.63
C CYS A 206 -3.13 27.86 -20.96
N TRP A 207 -1.95 28.10 -21.53
CA TRP A 207 -1.81 28.68 -22.88
C TRP A 207 -1.50 27.56 -23.86
N LYS A 208 -2.23 27.54 -24.96
CA LYS A 208 -2.03 26.60 -26.06
C LYS A 208 -1.58 27.38 -27.27
N THR A 209 -0.47 27.00 -27.87
CA THR A 209 0.06 27.63 -29.06
C THR A 209 0.74 26.62 -29.98
N GLU A 210 0.78 26.92 -31.27
CA GLU A 210 1.38 26.07 -32.27
C GLU A 210 2.67 26.71 -32.79
N VAL A 211 3.72 25.90 -32.90
CA VAL A 211 5.05 26.28 -33.31
C VAL A 211 5.66 25.23 -34.23
N ARG A 212 6.71 25.64 -35.01
CA ARG A 212 7.50 24.72 -35.84
C ARG A 212 8.82 24.34 -35.21
N ASP A 213 9.29 25.10 -34.23
CA ASP A 213 10.52 24.80 -33.51
C ASP A 213 10.29 23.66 -32.52
N VAL A 214 11.29 22.80 -32.37
CA VAL A 214 11.22 21.62 -31.46
C VAL A 214 11.53 22.06 -30.03
N TYR A 215 10.53 22.05 -29.19
CA TYR A 215 10.66 22.22 -27.76
C TYR A 215 10.59 20.85 -27.03
N LYS A 216 11.02 20.84 -25.79
CA LYS A 216 10.98 19.63 -24.95
C LYS A 216 10.07 19.83 -23.76
N LEU A 217 9.48 18.74 -23.33
CA LEU A 217 8.63 18.73 -22.12
C LEU A 217 9.42 19.24 -20.91
N GLY A 218 8.85 20.17 -20.15
CA GLY A 218 9.49 20.81 -18.99
C GLY A 218 10.36 22.02 -19.31
N ASP A 219 10.57 22.38 -20.58
CA ASP A 219 11.31 23.60 -20.92
C ASP A 219 10.63 24.84 -20.34
N ILE A 220 11.47 25.79 -19.90
CA ILE A 220 11.00 27.10 -19.44
C ILE A 220 11.01 28.06 -20.62
N VAL A 221 9.87 28.63 -20.91
CA VAL A 221 9.68 29.60 -21.97
C VAL A 221 9.17 30.93 -21.44
N LEU A 222 9.61 32.01 -22.08
CA LEU A 222 9.00 33.34 -21.92
C LEU A 222 7.94 33.49 -23.02
N PHE A 223 6.67 33.53 -22.62
CA PHE A 223 5.56 33.69 -23.57
C PHE A 223 4.63 34.80 -23.10
N LEU A 224 4.38 35.79 -23.95
CA LEU A 224 3.59 36.98 -23.63
C LEU A 224 3.99 37.65 -22.30
N GLY A 225 5.30 37.74 -22.05
CA GLY A 225 5.84 38.30 -20.81
C GLY A 225 5.72 37.41 -19.56
N ASN A 226 5.13 36.24 -19.69
CA ASN A 226 4.99 35.28 -18.59
C ASN A 226 6.05 34.18 -18.69
N LYS A 227 6.65 33.81 -17.55
CA LYS A 227 7.53 32.68 -17.43
C LYS A 227 6.69 31.41 -17.22
N LEU A 228 6.65 30.53 -18.22
CA LEU A 228 5.82 29.35 -18.26
C LEU A 228 6.67 28.08 -18.48
N ARG A 229 6.11 26.92 -18.14
CA ARG A 229 6.67 25.61 -18.48
C ARG A 229 5.82 24.91 -19.52
N ILE A 230 6.47 24.20 -20.42
CA ILE A 230 5.81 23.29 -21.36
C ILE A 230 5.42 22.02 -20.60
N VAL A 231 4.11 21.78 -20.50
CA VAL A 231 3.55 20.65 -19.76
C VAL A 231 3.01 19.56 -20.67
N GLN A 232 2.75 19.88 -21.95
CA GLN A 232 2.27 18.93 -22.94
C GLN A 232 2.65 19.40 -24.34
N ILE A 233 2.95 18.45 -25.22
CA ILE A 233 3.29 18.69 -26.62
C ILE A 233 2.54 17.67 -27.47
N HIS A 234 1.78 18.15 -28.45
CA HIS A 234 1.23 17.36 -29.53
C HIS A 234 1.98 17.70 -30.81
N THR A 235 2.53 16.71 -31.48
CA THR A 235 3.22 16.88 -32.74
C THR A 235 2.42 16.23 -33.86
N ARG A 236 2.22 16.91 -34.97
CA ARG A 236 1.63 16.34 -36.16
C ARG A 236 2.43 16.72 -37.41
N MET A 237 2.31 15.90 -38.40
CA MET A 237 2.89 16.15 -39.74
C MET A 237 1.79 16.66 -40.67
N GLU A 238 2.06 17.76 -41.36
CA GLU A 238 1.27 18.27 -42.48
C GLU A 238 2.16 18.47 -43.73
N GLY A 239 1.91 17.66 -44.72
CA GLY A 239 2.84 17.57 -45.86
C GLY A 239 4.22 17.07 -45.44
N SER A 240 5.26 17.87 -45.63
CA SER A 240 6.64 17.57 -45.21
C SER A 240 7.08 18.35 -43.96
N GLU A 241 6.18 19.05 -43.28
CA GLU A 241 6.48 19.88 -42.12
C GLU A 241 5.88 19.31 -40.82
N LEU A 242 6.61 19.47 -39.71
CA LEU A 242 6.13 19.15 -38.37
C LEU A 242 5.60 20.40 -37.67
N TYR A 243 4.44 20.25 -37.05
CA TYR A 243 3.79 21.27 -36.22
C TYR A 243 3.70 20.74 -34.80
N HIS A 244 4.09 21.58 -33.85
CA HIS A 244 4.07 21.26 -32.41
C HIS A 244 3.10 22.16 -31.70
N THR A 245 2.00 21.59 -31.20
CA THR A 245 1.08 22.28 -30.30
C THR A 245 1.58 22.14 -28.88
N CYS A 246 2.03 23.25 -28.29
CA CYS A 246 2.56 23.30 -26.93
C CYS A 246 1.50 23.83 -25.94
N TYR A 247 1.38 23.15 -24.81
CA TYR A 247 0.58 23.60 -23.68
C TYR A 247 1.51 24.12 -22.59
N LEU A 248 1.26 25.34 -22.13
CA LEU A 248 2.13 26.09 -21.25
C LEU A 248 1.37 26.45 -19.97
N MET A 249 2.01 26.24 -18.82
CA MET A 249 1.45 26.57 -17.51
C MET A 249 2.47 27.25 -16.61
N ALA A 250 1.98 28.08 -15.67
CA ALA A 250 2.82 28.59 -14.61
C ALA A 250 3.21 27.46 -13.65
N GLU A 251 4.46 27.43 -13.21
CA GLU A 251 4.99 26.33 -12.38
C GLU A 251 4.16 26.06 -11.11
N LYS A 252 3.63 27.13 -10.49
CA LYS A 252 2.76 27.06 -9.29
C LYS A 252 1.43 26.36 -9.52
N ASP A 253 0.99 26.28 -10.78
CA ASP A 253 -0.34 25.80 -11.16
C ASP A 253 -0.30 24.36 -11.71
N ILE A 254 0.90 23.76 -11.79
CA ILE A 254 1.09 22.44 -12.42
C ILE A 254 0.63 21.29 -11.50
N ILE A 255 0.78 21.46 -10.18
CA ILE A 255 0.43 20.42 -9.20
C ILE A 255 -0.80 20.87 -8.43
N ALA A 256 -1.89 20.16 -8.63
CA ALA A 256 -3.18 20.47 -7.99
C ALA A 256 -3.67 19.27 -7.16
N GLY A 257 -3.87 19.52 -5.86
CA GLY A 257 -4.48 18.54 -4.95
C GLY A 257 -3.58 17.35 -4.58
N ALA A 258 -4.02 16.56 -3.62
CA ALA A 258 -3.36 15.32 -3.21
C ALA A 258 -3.95 14.14 -3.99
N GLU A 259 -3.09 13.27 -4.48
CA GLU A 259 -3.47 12.00 -5.08
C GLU A 259 -3.45 10.88 -4.03
N TYR A 260 -4.50 10.08 -4.00
CA TYR A 260 -4.67 8.93 -3.12
C TYR A 260 -4.96 7.68 -3.95
N ASN A 261 -4.68 6.52 -3.37
CA ASN A 261 -5.09 5.26 -3.97
C ASN A 261 -6.56 4.95 -3.59
N PRO A 262 -7.51 5.03 -4.53
CA PRO A 262 -8.92 4.73 -4.22
C PRO A 262 -9.19 3.25 -3.99
N HIS A 263 -8.29 2.37 -4.46
CA HIS A 263 -8.47 0.91 -4.38
C HIS A 263 -8.31 0.36 -2.95
N VAL A 264 -7.70 1.12 -2.02
CA VAL A 264 -7.55 0.69 -0.63
C VAL A 264 -8.81 0.86 0.21
N ILE A 265 -9.77 1.70 -0.20
CA ILE A 265 -10.95 2.04 0.61
C ILE A 265 -11.78 0.80 0.94
N GLY A 266 -11.94 0.51 2.23
CA GLY A 266 -12.70 -0.63 2.72
C GLY A 266 -11.99 -1.99 2.56
N VAL A 267 -10.74 -1.99 2.09
CA VAL A 267 -9.95 -3.21 1.91
C VAL A 267 -9.45 -3.73 3.25
N SER A 268 -9.35 -5.04 3.32
CA SER A 268 -8.83 -5.79 4.47
C SER A 268 -7.81 -6.80 3.97
N LEU A 269 -6.52 -6.58 4.27
CA LEU A 269 -5.42 -7.45 3.87
C LEU A 269 -5.09 -8.46 4.96
N ASP A 270 -4.87 -9.70 4.58
CA ASP A 270 -4.41 -10.75 5.50
C ASP A 270 -2.98 -10.46 5.98
N ALA A 271 -2.77 -10.59 7.28
CA ALA A 271 -1.48 -10.33 7.89
C ALA A 271 -1.22 -11.23 9.10
N THR A 272 0.05 -11.37 9.46
CA THR A 272 0.49 -12.09 10.66
C THR A 272 1.10 -11.11 11.65
N VAL A 273 0.79 -11.25 12.93
CA VAL A 273 1.37 -10.45 14.01
C VAL A 273 2.83 -10.82 14.21
N LEU A 274 3.71 -9.82 14.16
CA LEU A 274 5.14 -9.98 14.44
C LEU A 274 5.48 -9.66 15.90
N SER A 275 4.88 -8.61 16.44
CA SER A 275 5.06 -8.19 17.83
C SER A 275 3.90 -7.33 18.29
N VAL A 276 3.72 -7.28 19.60
CA VAL A 276 2.66 -6.53 20.28
C VAL A 276 3.28 -5.56 21.28
N SER A 277 2.81 -4.33 21.31
CA SER A 277 3.27 -3.32 22.27
C SER A 277 2.12 -2.42 22.70
N ARG A 278 1.67 -2.57 23.94
CA ARG A 278 0.49 -1.88 24.50
C ARG A 278 -0.75 -2.18 23.63
N ASP A 279 -1.31 -1.19 22.97
CA ASP A 279 -2.50 -1.22 22.12
C ASP A 279 -2.18 -1.25 20.62
N THR A 280 -0.91 -1.47 20.28
CA THR A 280 -0.42 -1.51 18.91
C THR A 280 0.20 -2.85 18.57
N VAL A 281 0.16 -3.19 17.28
CA VAL A 281 0.78 -4.40 16.72
C VAL A 281 1.67 -4.05 15.53
N CYS A 282 2.74 -4.82 15.38
CA CYS A 282 3.54 -4.86 14.15
C CYS A 282 3.16 -6.11 13.38
N ILE A 283 2.99 -5.98 12.08
CA ILE A 283 2.47 -7.06 11.24
C ILE A 283 3.31 -7.29 9.99
N SER A 284 3.17 -8.47 9.41
CA SER A 284 3.62 -8.82 8.07
C SER A 284 2.41 -9.13 7.20
N VAL A 285 2.18 -8.36 6.15
CA VAL A 285 1.10 -8.60 5.20
C VAL A 285 1.40 -9.84 4.36
N THR A 286 0.41 -10.70 4.14
CA THR A 286 0.63 -12.03 3.56
C THR A 286 1.07 -11.98 2.11
N ASP A 287 0.38 -11.18 1.29
CA ASP A 287 0.60 -11.06 -0.16
C ASP A 287 1.55 -9.90 -0.53
N ASP A 288 2.30 -9.38 0.43
CA ASP A 288 3.23 -8.28 0.22
C ASP A 288 4.47 -8.76 -0.56
N GLU A 289 4.70 -8.22 -1.75
CA GLU A 289 5.91 -8.46 -2.55
C GLU A 289 7.20 -7.99 -1.83
N ASN A 290 7.08 -7.10 -0.86
CA ASN A 290 8.16 -6.64 0.00
C ASN A 290 8.29 -7.45 1.31
N LYS A 291 7.56 -8.56 1.45
CA LYS A 291 7.61 -9.41 2.64
C LYS A 291 9.05 -9.76 3.02
N GLY A 292 9.37 -9.55 4.29
CA GLY A 292 10.73 -9.82 4.83
C GLY A 292 11.73 -8.67 4.64
N LYS A 293 11.36 -7.56 3.98
CA LYS A 293 12.18 -6.34 4.01
C LYS A 293 12.12 -5.70 5.40
N PRO A 294 13.21 -5.05 5.85
CA PRO A 294 13.22 -4.38 7.14
C PRO A 294 12.22 -3.22 7.16
N GLY A 295 11.60 -3.06 8.31
CA GLY A 295 10.65 -1.98 8.57
C GLY A 295 9.61 -2.44 9.58
N VAL A 296 9.29 -1.56 10.52
CA VAL A 296 8.33 -1.87 11.58
C VAL A 296 7.40 -0.68 11.74
N CYS A 297 6.22 -0.81 11.17
CA CYS A 297 5.13 0.11 11.46
C CYS A 297 4.28 -0.44 12.60
N LYS A 298 3.90 0.45 13.53
CA LYS A 298 2.97 0.12 14.61
C LYS A 298 1.58 0.55 14.20
N PHE A 299 0.67 -0.41 14.12
CA PHE A 299 -0.72 -0.16 13.82
C PHE A 299 -1.57 -0.25 15.09
N PRO A 300 -2.56 0.63 15.30
CA PRO A 300 -3.57 0.44 16.32
C PRO A 300 -4.28 -0.91 16.13
N TYR A 301 -4.63 -1.58 17.23
CA TYR A 301 -5.44 -2.80 17.17
C TYR A 301 -6.85 -2.52 17.66
N ALA A 302 -7.84 -2.79 16.83
CA ALA A 302 -9.24 -2.62 17.18
C ALA A 302 -9.77 -3.84 17.93
N THR A 303 -10.23 -3.62 19.15
CA THR A 303 -10.94 -4.61 19.97
C THR A 303 -12.45 -4.49 19.78
N VAL A 304 -13.21 -5.45 20.28
CA VAL A 304 -14.68 -5.46 20.20
C VAL A 304 -15.30 -4.24 20.90
N TYR A 305 -14.68 -3.79 22.00
CA TYR A 305 -15.11 -2.61 22.76
C TYR A 305 -13.90 -1.90 23.35
N SER A 306 -13.78 -0.61 23.03
CA SER A 306 -12.76 0.27 23.61
C SER A 306 -13.27 1.71 23.62
N SER A 307 -13.07 2.40 24.73
CA SER A 307 -13.39 3.81 24.93
C SER A 307 -12.12 4.65 25.08
N SER A 308 -12.23 5.95 24.81
CA SER A 308 -11.10 6.90 24.87
C SER A 308 -10.51 7.10 26.27
N ASP A 309 -11.26 6.77 27.33
CA ASP A 309 -10.82 6.81 28.73
C ASP A 309 -10.05 5.56 29.16
N GLY A 310 -9.84 4.60 28.25
CA GLY A 310 -9.15 3.33 28.51
C GLY A 310 -10.04 2.22 29.04
N THR A 311 -11.35 2.45 29.15
CA THR A 311 -12.31 1.36 29.48
C THR A 311 -12.57 0.51 28.26
N GLY A 312 -12.81 -0.79 28.47
CA GLY A 312 -13.12 -1.73 27.39
C GLY A 312 -12.48 -3.09 27.56
N TRP A 313 -12.42 -3.84 26.47
CA TRP A 313 -11.77 -5.14 26.43
C TRP A 313 -10.34 -4.99 25.93
N TYR A 314 -9.39 -5.21 26.81
CA TYR A 314 -7.98 -5.28 26.42
C TYR A 314 -7.65 -6.74 26.10
N CYS A 315 -7.74 -7.09 24.83
CA CYS A 315 -7.51 -8.43 24.31
C CYS A 315 -6.65 -8.34 23.07
N MET A 316 -5.33 -8.26 23.27
CA MET A 316 -4.37 -8.15 22.18
C MET A 316 -4.06 -9.53 21.60
N PRO A 317 -3.82 -9.64 20.29
CA PRO A 317 -3.36 -10.86 19.66
C PRO A 317 -1.94 -11.20 20.12
N GLU A 318 -1.51 -12.42 19.86
CA GLU A 318 -0.14 -12.88 20.15
C GLU A 318 0.71 -12.90 18.86
N PRO A 319 2.04 -12.82 18.98
CA PRO A 319 2.93 -13.03 17.82
C PRO A 319 2.64 -14.37 17.15
N GLY A 320 2.45 -14.34 15.83
CA GLY A 320 2.05 -15.51 15.03
C GLY A 320 0.57 -15.56 14.70
N ASP A 321 -0.28 -14.81 15.38
CA ASP A 321 -1.71 -14.77 15.09
C ASP A 321 -2.00 -14.17 13.72
N SER A 322 -3.01 -14.72 13.04
CA SER A 322 -3.56 -14.20 11.81
C SER A 322 -4.52 -13.05 12.12
N VAL A 323 -4.28 -11.89 11.51
CA VAL A 323 -5.05 -10.67 11.66
C VAL A 323 -5.31 -10.01 10.31
N ARG A 324 -6.07 -8.94 10.30
CA ARG A 324 -6.33 -8.17 9.08
C ARG A 324 -5.95 -6.72 9.23
N LEU A 325 -5.20 -6.20 8.25
CA LEU A 325 -4.94 -4.77 8.10
C LEU A 325 -6.09 -4.14 7.33
N TYR A 326 -6.86 -3.27 7.98
CA TYR A 326 -8.03 -2.62 7.41
C TYR A 326 -7.80 -1.15 7.10
N PHE A 327 -8.28 -0.72 5.93
CA PHE A 327 -8.19 0.66 5.45
C PHE A 327 -9.59 1.28 5.44
N PRO A 328 -9.92 2.17 6.40
CA PRO A 328 -11.25 2.76 6.50
C PRO A 328 -11.55 3.79 5.40
N ASP A 329 -10.51 4.41 4.85
CA ASP A 329 -10.60 5.43 3.82
C ASP A 329 -9.37 5.41 2.88
N GLN A 330 -9.22 6.42 2.05
CA GLN A 330 -8.13 6.54 1.07
C GLN A 330 -6.74 6.87 1.67
N SER A 331 -6.67 7.18 2.98
CA SER A 331 -5.42 7.52 3.65
C SER A 331 -4.83 6.29 4.31
N GLU A 332 -3.65 5.87 3.87
CA GLU A 332 -2.93 4.74 4.47
C GLU A 332 -2.58 4.96 5.96
N GLU A 333 -2.53 6.24 6.40
CA GLU A 333 -2.25 6.59 7.80
C GLU A 333 -3.37 6.20 8.76
N HIS A 334 -4.59 6.05 8.24
CA HIS A 334 -5.74 5.65 9.04
C HIS A 334 -5.90 4.13 9.13
N ALA A 335 -5.00 3.37 8.52
CA ALA A 335 -5.05 1.91 8.58
C ALA A 335 -4.85 1.42 10.01
N TYR A 336 -5.61 0.40 10.40
CA TYR A 336 -5.52 -0.26 11.68
C TYR A 336 -5.79 -1.76 11.56
N VAL A 337 -5.34 -2.52 12.55
CA VAL A 337 -5.47 -3.98 12.55
C VAL A 337 -6.75 -4.37 13.26
N ILE A 338 -7.47 -5.31 12.65
CA ILE A 338 -8.73 -5.87 13.15
C ILE A 338 -8.67 -7.40 13.17
N SER A 339 -9.59 -8.01 13.92
CA SER A 339 -9.99 -9.42 13.82
C SER A 339 -8.84 -10.42 13.82
N SER A 340 -8.52 -10.97 14.96
CA SER A 340 -7.71 -12.19 15.02
C SER A 340 -8.57 -13.37 14.51
N SER A 341 -8.09 -14.07 13.49
CA SER A 341 -8.79 -15.20 12.86
C SER A 341 -8.06 -16.49 13.17
N HIS A 342 -8.82 -17.48 13.62
CA HIS A 342 -8.32 -18.84 13.79
C HIS A 342 -8.51 -19.59 12.48
N LEU A 343 -7.46 -19.71 11.65
CA LEU A 343 -7.54 -20.31 10.33
C LEU A 343 -7.37 -21.83 10.35
N GLU A 344 -6.46 -22.34 11.19
CA GLU A 344 -6.22 -23.79 11.35
C GLU A 344 -5.93 -24.09 12.82
N SER A 345 -6.52 -25.18 13.33
CA SER A 345 -6.21 -25.73 14.65
C SER A 345 -5.16 -26.82 14.53
N SER A 346 -4.04 -26.67 15.20
CA SER A 346 -3.00 -27.71 15.26
C SER A 346 -3.45 -28.92 16.09
N ASP A 347 -4.38 -28.73 17.04
CA ASP A 347 -4.93 -29.79 17.89
C ASP A 347 -6.45 -29.72 17.87
N GLY A 348 -7.07 -30.64 17.12
CA GLY A 348 -8.48 -30.64 16.73
C GLY A 348 -9.52 -30.83 17.84
N GLU A 349 -9.14 -30.85 19.12
CA GLU A 349 -10.11 -31.18 20.21
C GLU A 349 -10.62 -29.96 21.00
N GLU A 350 -9.83 -28.89 21.14
CA GLU A 350 -10.19 -27.79 22.05
C GLU A 350 -11.29 -26.86 21.56
N ARG A 351 -11.50 -26.77 20.23
CA ARG A 351 -12.55 -25.92 19.62
C ARG A 351 -13.55 -26.69 18.76
N CYS A 352 -13.73 -27.98 19.00
CA CYS A 352 -14.58 -28.82 18.16
C CYS A 352 -16.06 -28.79 18.54
N ASN A 353 -16.39 -28.40 19.77
CA ASN A 353 -17.78 -28.33 20.23
C ASN A 353 -18.33 -26.90 20.22
N PRO A 354 -19.25 -26.58 19.28
CA PRO A 354 -19.80 -25.22 19.17
C PRO A 354 -20.71 -24.82 20.36
N ASP A 355 -21.13 -25.78 21.20
CA ASP A 355 -21.90 -25.47 22.39
C ASP A 355 -21.06 -24.93 23.54
N TYR A 356 -19.73 -25.12 23.47
CA TYR A 356 -18.79 -24.57 24.44
C TYR A 356 -18.30 -23.20 23.96
N LYS A 357 -18.30 -22.24 24.88
CA LYS A 357 -17.76 -20.92 24.66
C LYS A 357 -16.71 -20.61 25.69
N SER A 358 -15.57 -20.10 25.33
CA SER A 358 -14.50 -19.79 26.28
C SER A 358 -13.77 -18.47 25.98
N ILE A 359 -13.22 -17.89 27.04
CA ILE A 359 -12.21 -16.83 27.01
C ILE A 359 -10.99 -17.41 27.70
N MET A 360 -9.92 -17.66 26.95
CA MET A 360 -8.71 -18.31 27.45
C MET A 360 -7.46 -17.57 26.94
N ASN A 361 -6.44 -17.47 27.77
CA ASN A 361 -5.13 -16.98 27.36
C ASN A 361 -4.13 -18.13 27.12
N ALA A 362 -2.98 -17.83 26.51
CA ALA A 362 -1.92 -18.82 26.22
C ALA A 362 -1.37 -19.55 27.47
N GLN A 363 -1.54 -18.97 28.67
CA GLN A 363 -1.14 -19.57 29.93
C GLN A 363 -2.22 -20.46 30.54
N GLY A 364 -3.31 -20.77 29.81
CA GLY A 364 -4.39 -21.64 30.23
C GLY A 364 -5.30 -21.05 31.31
N LYS A 365 -5.37 -19.72 31.47
CA LYS A 365 -6.39 -19.12 32.36
C LYS A 365 -7.67 -18.96 31.55
N GLU A 366 -8.79 -19.56 32.06
CA GLU A 366 -9.99 -19.73 31.26
C GLU A 366 -11.25 -19.40 32.02
N VAL A 367 -12.20 -18.79 31.31
CA VAL A 367 -13.62 -18.75 31.67
C VAL A 367 -14.38 -19.52 30.60
N LEU A 368 -14.96 -20.68 30.98
CA LEU A 368 -15.62 -21.62 30.08
C LEU A 368 -17.10 -21.67 30.37
N PHE A 369 -17.92 -21.46 29.34
CA PHE A 369 -19.36 -21.61 29.35
C PHE A 369 -19.73 -22.95 28.68
N LYS A 370 -20.32 -23.86 29.45
CA LYS A 370 -20.91 -25.11 28.96
C LYS A 370 -22.43 -25.00 29.00
N PRO A 371 -23.16 -25.89 28.31
CA PRO A 371 -24.64 -25.90 28.39
C PRO A 371 -25.21 -26.03 29.79
N ASP A 372 -24.47 -26.69 30.71
CA ASP A 372 -24.91 -27.05 32.07
C ASP A 372 -23.95 -26.53 33.16
N ALA A 373 -22.92 -25.73 32.81
CA ALA A 373 -22.00 -25.20 33.81
C ALA A 373 -21.27 -23.93 33.32
N LEU A 374 -20.91 -23.07 34.27
CA LEU A 374 -19.92 -22.00 34.12
C LEU A 374 -18.69 -22.33 34.95
N ILE A 375 -17.50 -22.35 34.31
CA ILE A 375 -16.26 -22.71 34.98
C ILE A 375 -15.23 -21.58 34.82
N MET A 376 -14.65 -21.17 35.94
CA MET A 376 -13.45 -20.33 35.96
C MET A 376 -12.27 -21.17 36.44
N THR A 377 -11.24 -21.33 35.65
CA THR A 377 -10.12 -22.22 35.96
C THR A 377 -8.74 -21.64 35.59
N ASN A 378 -7.72 -22.08 36.30
CA ASN A 378 -6.34 -21.87 35.90
C ASN A 378 -5.76 -23.07 35.13
N ASN A 379 -6.57 -24.12 34.89
CA ASN A 379 -6.15 -25.37 34.27
C ASN A 379 -4.91 -26.02 34.93
N ALA A 380 -4.67 -25.69 36.22
CA ALA A 380 -3.53 -26.17 37.02
C ALA A 380 -3.97 -26.52 38.46
N GLY A 381 -5.21 -27.01 38.61
CA GLY A 381 -5.74 -27.51 39.87
C GLY A 381 -6.55 -26.52 40.71
N MET A 382 -6.90 -25.35 40.12
CA MET A 382 -7.83 -24.40 40.76
C MET A 382 -9.03 -24.13 39.86
N SER A 383 -10.24 -24.18 40.45
CA SER A 383 -11.46 -23.86 39.70
C SER A 383 -12.56 -23.34 40.60
N ILE A 384 -13.45 -22.55 40.02
CA ILE A 384 -14.78 -22.23 40.51
C ILE A 384 -15.78 -22.70 39.46
N GLU A 385 -16.66 -23.61 39.83
CA GLU A 385 -17.68 -24.19 38.96
C GLU A 385 -19.06 -23.88 39.49
N LEU A 386 -19.90 -23.36 38.62
CA LEU A 386 -21.36 -23.21 38.84
C LEU A 386 -22.04 -24.24 37.95
N SER A 387 -22.50 -25.37 38.55
CA SER A 387 -23.14 -26.46 37.84
C SER A 387 -24.63 -26.42 38.08
N ASP A 388 -25.45 -26.58 37.04
CA ASP A 388 -26.91 -26.64 37.14
C ASP A 388 -27.41 -27.84 37.97
N ARG A 389 -26.56 -28.87 38.06
CA ARG A 389 -26.94 -30.13 38.78
C ARG A 389 -26.29 -30.26 40.14
N GLU A 390 -25.01 -29.86 40.25
CA GLU A 390 -24.20 -30.10 41.45
C GLU A 390 -24.05 -28.86 42.34
N GLY A 391 -24.49 -27.69 41.86
CA GLY A 391 -24.35 -26.42 42.56
C GLY A 391 -22.99 -25.77 42.41
N ILE A 392 -22.50 -25.05 43.42
CA ILE A 392 -21.24 -24.27 43.35
C ILE A 392 -20.12 -25.07 44.01
N ARG A 393 -19.02 -25.29 43.26
CA ARG A 393 -17.82 -25.96 43.74
C ARG A 393 -16.63 -25.03 43.62
N ILE A 394 -15.86 -24.89 44.72
CA ILE A 394 -14.57 -24.19 44.72
C ILE A 394 -13.49 -25.22 45.02
N SER A 395 -12.54 -25.44 44.09
CA SER A 395 -11.45 -26.42 44.25
C SER A 395 -10.11 -25.71 44.11
N SER A 396 -9.16 -26.08 45.00
CA SER A 396 -7.81 -25.55 44.95
C SER A 396 -6.79 -26.55 45.49
N ASN A 397 -5.68 -26.70 44.82
CA ASN A 397 -4.49 -27.44 45.29
C ASN A 397 -3.55 -26.57 46.14
N LEU A 398 -3.90 -25.32 46.39
CA LEU A 398 -3.21 -24.35 47.23
C LEU A 398 -4.16 -23.77 48.27
N PRO A 399 -3.68 -23.02 49.28
CA PRO A 399 -4.57 -22.45 50.32
C PRO A 399 -5.70 -21.60 49.76
N VAL A 400 -6.89 -21.77 50.27
CA VAL A 400 -8.05 -20.88 50.05
C VAL A 400 -8.16 -19.94 51.23
N ILE A 401 -8.13 -18.64 50.99
CA ILE A 401 -8.23 -17.63 52.06
C ILE A 401 -9.46 -16.77 51.79
N ILE A 402 -10.37 -16.73 52.76
CA ILE A 402 -11.58 -15.89 52.75
C ILE A 402 -11.41 -14.81 53.81
N ARG A 403 -11.42 -13.54 53.43
CA ARG A 403 -11.30 -12.38 54.32
C ARG A 403 -12.34 -11.34 53.96
N SER A 404 -12.95 -10.73 54.99
CA SER A 404 -13.87 -9.63 54.84
C SER A 404 -13.59 -8.56 55.91
N GLU A 405 -13.73 -7.29 55.60
CA GLU A 405 -13.75 -6.19 56.57
C GLU A 405 -15.06 -6.14 57.37
N GLN A 406 -16.10 -6.79 56.85
CA GLN A 406 -17.40 -6.91 57.49
C GLN A 406 -17.62 -8.37 57.93
N ALA A 407 -18.82 -8.72 58.35
CA ALA A 407 -19.15 -10.07 58.76
C ALA A 407 -19.02 -11.09 57.61
N ILE A 408 -18.61 -12.30 57.94
CA ILE A 408 -18.73 -13.48 57.08
C ILE A 408 -19.82 -14.35 57.71
N ASP A 409 -20.92 -14.57 56.99
CA ASP A 409 -22.01 -15.44 57.37
C ASP A 409 -21.98 -16.72 56.53
N LEU A 410 -21.93 -17.87 57.19
CA LEU A 410 -22.00 -19.20 56.60
C LEU A 410 -23.22 -19.91 57.18
N SER A 411 -24.31 -19.88 56.43
CA SER A 411 -25.61 -20.48 56.89
C SER A 411 -26.21 -21.39 55.82
N SER A 412 -26.88 -22.44 56.24
CA SER A 412 -27.74 -23.29 55.41
C SER A 412 -29.16 -23.15 55.88
N VAL A 413 -30.10 -22.87 54.95
CA VAL A 413 -31.51 -22.64 55.27
C VAL A 413 -32.25 -23.95 55.55
N SER A 414 -31.86 -25.02 54.86
CA SER A 414 -32.63 -26.28 54.88
C SER A 414 -31.82 -27.55 55.19
N SER A 415 -30.47 -27.39 55.38
CA SER A 415 -29.61 -28.54 55.64
C SER A 415 -28.49 -28.16 56.64
N SER A 416 -27.41 -28.92 56.71
CA SER A 416 -26.27 -28.72 57.59
C SER A 416 -25.18 -27.83 56.93
N VAL A 417 -24.31 -27.24 57.78
CA VAL A 417 -22.99 -26.73 57.42
C VAL A 417 -21.98 -27.73 57.96
N GLU A 418 -21.20 -28.33 57.10
CA GLU A 418 -20.18 -29.33 57.43
C GLU A 418 -18.78 -28.78 57.17
N ILE A 419 -17.88 -28.90 58.15
CA ILE A 419 -16.50 -28.46 58.05
C ILE A 419 -15.61 -29.66 58.40
N HIS A 420 -14.77 -30.08 57.46
CA HIS A 420 -13.88 -31.23 57.60
C HIS A 420 -12.43 -30.78 57.38
N ALA A 421 -11.52 -31.25 58.21
CA ALA A 421 -10.09 -31.09 58.00
C ALA A 421 -9.33 -32.35 58.47
N PRO A 422 -8.29 -32.83 57.73
CA PRO A 422 -7.53 -34.02 58.14
C PRO A 422 -6.72 -33.80 59.42
N ASP A 423 -6.17 -32.56 59.62
CA ASP A 423 -5.31 -32.29 60.80
C ASP A 423 -6.05 -31.59 61.92
N SER A 424 -6.59 -30.41 61.68
CA SER A 424 -7.26 -29.64 62.73
C SER A 424 -8.24 -28.61 62.19
N ILE A 425 -9.26 -28.29 62.97
CA ILE A 425 -10.13 -27.14 62.82
C ILE A 425 -9.89 -26.23 64.03
N VAL A 426 -9.47 -24.98 63.78
CA VAL A 426 -9.17 -23.97 64.82
C VAL A 426 -10.09 -22.78 64.63
N LEU A 427 -10.81 -22.43 65.71
CA LEU A 427 -11.59 -21.19 65.79
C LEU A 427 -10.89 -20.29 66.83
N GLU A 428 -10.51 -19.09 66.42
CA GLU A 428 -9.73 -18.18 67.25
C GLU A 428 -10.36 -16.77 67.25
N GLN A 429 -10.44 -16.17 68.44
CA GLN A 429 -10.89 -14.83 68.66
C GLN A 429 -10.14 -14.20 69.84
N ASN A 430 -9.30 -13.14 69.63
CA ASN A 430 -8.67 -12.33 70.70
C ASN A 430 -8.22 -13.12 71.94
N GLY A 431 -7.41 -14.17 71.77
CA GLY A 431 -6.87 -14.95 72.86
C GLY A 431 -7.78 -16.08 73.37
N THR A 432 -8.94 -16.28 72.80
CA THR A 432 -9.79 -17.43 73.01
C THR A 432 -9.72 -18.35 71.80
N GLN A 433 -9.46 -19.65 72.05
CA GLN A 433 -9.27 -20.64 70.99
C GLN A 433 -10.09 -21.89 71.31
N MET A 434 -10.74 -22.45 70.27
CA MET A 434 -11.30 -23.78 70.22
C MET A 434 -10.60 -24.59 69.16
N SER A 435 -10.03 -25.72 69.47
CA SER A 435 -9.30 -26.60 68.56
C SER A 435 -9.89 -28.01 68.59
N LEU A 436 -10.10 -28.56 67.38
CA LEU A 436 -10.46 -29.93 67.11
C LEU A 436 -9.27 -30.60 66.38
N ALA A 437 -8.50 -31.44 67.11
CA ALA A 437 -7.32 -32.13 66.59
C ALA A 437 -7.12 -33.46 67.30
N GLY A 438 -7.93 -34.46 66.95
CA GLY A 438 -7.99 -35.74 67.65
C GLY A 438 -8.73 -35.72 69.01
N ASN A 439 -8.82 -34.56 69.66
CA ASN A 439 -9.66 -34.25 70.84
C ASN A 439 -10.19 -32.83 70.70
N VAL A 440 -11.16 -32.48 71.60
CA VAL A 440 -11.66 -31.09 71.66
C VAL A 440 -10.86 -30.34 72.73
N MET A 441 -10.18 -29.29 72.39
CA MET A 441 -9.48 -28.39 73.29
C MET A 441 -10.09 -26.99 73.26
N MET A 442 -10.49 -26.47 74.41
CA MET A 442 -11.00 -25.14 74.62
C MET A 442 -10.06 -24.39 75.53
N LYS A 443 -9.54 -23.22 75.12
CA LYS A 443 -8.62 -22.37 75.90
C LYS A 443 -9.15 -20.94 75.87
N GLY A 444 -9.27 -20.36 77.04
CA GLY A 444 -9.72 -18.97 77.24
C GLY A 444 -9.63 -18.54 78.69
N ALA A 445 -9.85 -17.27 79.02
CA ALA A 445 -9.83 -16.76 80.35
C ALA A 445 -10.94 -17.37 81.28
N ARG A 446 -12.02 -17.81 80.66
CA ARG A 446 -13.11 -18.49 81.38
C ARG A 446 -13.88 -19.42 80.40
N VAL A 447 -14.03 -20.69 80.79
CA VAL A 447 -14.90 -21.67 80.06
C VAL A 447 -16.12 -21.91 80.87
N ARG A 448 -17.32 -21.73 80.29
CA ARG A 448 -18.62 -22.07 80.97
C ARG A 448 -19.26 -23.25 80.20
N LEU A 449 -19.56 -24.29 80.91
CA LEU A 449 -20.33 -25.44 80.44
C LEU A 449 -21.70 -25.37 81.16
N ASN A 450 -22.80 -25.20 80.45
CA ASN A 450 -24.16 -25.18 80.96
C ASN A 450 -24.81 -26.51 80.75
#